data_91eb7bff8cfd572131d2942ae5fd8c86
#
_entry.id   91eb7bff8cfd572131d2942ae5fd8c86
#
_cell.length_a   1.000
_cell.length_b   1.000
_cell.length_c   1.000
_cell.angle_alpha   90.00
_cell.angle_beta   90.00
_cell.angle_gamma   90.00
#
_symmetry.space_group_name_H-M   'P 1'
#
loop_
_entity.id
_entity.type
_entity.pdbx_description
1 polymer ?
#
loop_
_entity_poly.entity_id
_entity_poly.type
_entity_poly.pdbx_seq_one_letter_code
_entity_poly.pdbx_strand_id
1 'polypeptide(L)'
;SLTPGASYSYTTTCAGHIGQTVEHYTAPDKDGTLTITLKKAPANDKLINFDSAWPHLRQNNENNGVVDYKTPVYAKDAELYWATSIGSGYDVNACGCPILVDGAIYTYSGSRIYKVDAISGEILIDKPMDHNSSFAINPPTYANGMIFVGLSDGTIQAFDANTLDSLWIYRDSIGGQPNSSIVY
;
A
#
# COMPACT_ATOMS: atom_id res chain seq x y z
N SER A 1 26.72 -5.19 9.90
CA SER A 1 26.66 -5.56 11.34
C SER A 1 25.75 -4.58 12.07
N LEU A 2 24.99 -5.08 13.04
CA LEU A 2 24.15 -4.27 13.90
C LEU A 2 24.97 -3.80 15.11
N THR A 3 24.67 -2.61 15.63
CA THR A 3 25.31 -2.13 16.87
C THR A 3 24.66 -2.81 18.07
N PRO A 4 25.42 -3.46 18.94
CA PRO A 4 24.88 -4.08 20.15
C PRO A 4 24.04 -3.11 21.00
N GLY A 5 22.92 -3.57 21.52
CA GLY A 5 22.02 -2.78 22.36
C GLY A 5 21.18 -1.74 21.62
N ALA A 6 21.45 -1.47 20.34
CA ALA A 6 20.65 -0.54 19.55
C ALA A 6 19.33 -1.19 19.11
N SER A 7 18.27 -0.37 19.01
CA SER A 7 16.96 -0.81 18.53
C SER A 7 16.85 -0.62 17.02
N TYR A 8 16.32 -1.62 16.34
CA TYR A 8 16.11 -1.65 14.89
C TYR A 8 14.68 -2.04 14.56
N SER A 9 14.22 -1.60 13.42
CA SER A 9 13.05 -2.18 12.77
C SER A 9 13.49 -2.97 11.55
N TYR A 10 12.83 -4.08 11.29
CA TYR A 10 13.05 -4.84 10.06
C TYR A 10 11.75 -5.43 9.54
N THR A 11 11.66 -5.56 8.24
CA THR A 11 10.57 -6.27 7.56
C THR A 11 11.16 -7.49 6.88
N THR A 12 10.47 -8.61 7.03
CA THR A 12 10.86 -9.87 6.39
C THR A 12 9.78 -10.28 5.40
N THR A 13 10.16 -10.51 4.18
CA THR A 13 9.27 -10.99 3.12
C THR A 13 9.83 -12.25 2.48
N CYS A 14 8.94 -13.12 2.06
CA CYS A 14 9.29 -14.32 1.29
C CYS A 14 8.10 -14.69 0.41
N ALA A 15 8.34 -14.94 -0.86
CA ALA A 15 7.27 -15.34 -1.79
C ALA A 15 6.47 -16.52 -1.24
N GLY A 16 5.15 -16.42 -1.25
CA GLY A 16 4.24 -17.44 -0.73
C GLY A 16 4.21 -17.58 0.79
N HIS A 17 4.72 -16.60 1.52
CA HIS A 17 4.67 -16.56 2.99
C HIS A 17 4.12 -15.22 3.47
N ILE A 18 3.53 -15.24 4.66
CA ILE A 18 3.06 -14.04 5.34
C ILE A 18 4.27 -13.26 5.81
N GLY A 19 4.44 -12.03 5.29
CA GLY A 19 5.48 -11.13 5.73
C GLY A 19 5.25 -10.67 7.18
N GLN A 20 6.32 -10.30 7.87
CA GLN A 20 6.20 -9.69 9.20
C GLN A 20 7.13 -8.50 9.35
N THR A 21 6.67 -7.51 10.10
CA THR A 21 7.46 -6.34 10.51
C THR A 21 7.67 -6.39 12.02
N VAL A 22 8.90 -6.18 12.43
CA VAL A 22 9.29 -6.04 13.84
C VAL A 22 9.84 -4.64 14.04
N GLU A 23 9.17 -3.82 14.85
CA GLU A 23 9.51 -2.40 15.01
C GLU A 23 10.58 -2.15 16.07
N HIS A 24 10.74 -3.04 17.04
CA HIS A 24 11.66 -2.87 18.17
C HIS A 24 12.49 -4.12 18.41
N TYR A 25 13.39 -4.42 17.47
CA TYR A 25 14.38 -5.47 17.67
C TYR A 25 15.64 -4.88 18.31
N THR A 26 15.97 -5.33 19.51
CA THR A 26 17.23 -4.95 20.16
C THR A 26 18.34 -5.89 19.74
N ALA A 27 19.39 -5.35 19.13
CA ALA A 27 20.53 -6.16 18.73
C ALA A 27 21.24 -6.76 19.95
N PRO A 28 21.55 -8.07 19.95
CA PRO A 28 22.25 -8.72 21.06
C PRO A 28 23.69 -8.23 21.16
N ASP A 29 24.26 -8.38 22.36
CA ASP A 29 25.65 -7.97 22.67
C ASP A 29 26.73 -8.87 22.03
N LYS A 30 26.32 -9.96 21.42
CA LYS A 30 27.21 -10.94 20.78
C LYS A 30 26.74 -11.27 19.39
N ASP A 31 27.69 -11.57 18.53
CA ASP A 31 27.37 -12.11 17.21
C ASP A 31 26.52 -13.37 17.33
N GLY A 32 25.51 -13.45 16.50
CA GLY A 32 24.56 -14.55 16.51
C GLY A 32 23.76 -14.61 15.22
N THR A 33 22.98 -15.67 15.11
CA THR A 33 22.05 -15.87 13.97
C THR A 33 20.64 -15.55 14.45
N LEU A 34 19.98 -14.61 13.79
CA LEU A 34 18.55 -14.38 13.93
C LEU A 34 17.81 -15.33 12.99
N THR A 35 17.09 -16.30 13.56
CA THR A 35 16.22 -17.18 12.79
C THR A 35 14.81 -16.59 12.78
N ILE A 36 14.29 -16.32 11.59
CA ILE A 36 12.93 -15.81 11.40
C ILE A 36 12.11 -16.90 10.70
N THR A 37 11.02 -17.31 11.35
CA THR A 37 10.08 -18.28 10.77
C THR A 37 8.88 -17.53 10.25
N LEU A 38 8.66 -17.59 8.94
CA LEU A 38 7.47 -17.02 8.31
C LEU A 38 6.39 -18.09 8.15
N LYS A 39 5.16 -17.71 8.44
CA LYS A 39 3.99 -18.55 8.18
C LYS A 39 3.75 -18.62 6.67
N LYS A 40 3.56 -19.82 6.14
CA LYS A 40 3.17 -19.97 4.72
C LYS A 40 1.84 -19.26 4.47
N ALA A 41 1.79 -18.48 3.41
CA ALA A 41 0.53 -17.87 2.98
C ALA A 41 -0.48 -18.97 2.58
N PRO A 42 -1.76 -18.80 2.90
CA PRO A 42 -2.80 -19.73 2.43
C PRO A 42 -2.78 -19.79 0.90
N ALA A 43 -3.16 -20.93 0.36
CA ALA A 43 -3.30 -21.08 -1.08
C ALA A 43 -4.38 -20.11 -1.60
N ASN A 44 -4.09 -19.41 -2.68
CA ASN A 44 -4.92 -18.34 -3.26
C ASN A 44 -6.36 -18.79 -3.57
N ASP A 45 -6.53 -20.07 -3.88
CA ASP A 45 -7.81 -20.67 -4.28
C ASP A 45 -8.87 -20.66 -3.16
N LYS A 46 -8.49 -20.32 -1.93
CA LYS A 46 -9.39 -20.42 -0.77
C LYS A 46 -9.83 -19.09 -0.16
N LEU A 47 -9.16 -17.96 -0.42
CA LEU A 47 -9.36 -16.77 0.40
C LEU A 47 -9.67 -15.48 -0.36
N ILE A 48 -9.01 -15.17 -1.47
CA ILE A 48 -9.18 -13.88 -2.15
C ILE A 48 -8.99 -14.10 -3.65
N ASN A 49 -9.89 -13.55 -4.46
CA ASN A 49 -9.69 -13.45 -5.89
C ASN A 49 -8.87 -12.19 -6.18
N PHE A 50 -7.56 -12.32 -6.29
CA PHE A 50 -6.66 -11.22 -6.64
C PHE A 50 -6.71 -10.85 -8.13
N ASP A 51 -7.41 -11.61 -8.95
CA ASP A 51 -7.63 -11.26 -10.37
C ASP A 51 -8.72 -10.19 -10.53
N SER A 52 -9.44 -9.88 -9.46
CA SER A 52 -10.45 -8.85 -9.46
C SER A 52 -9.80 -7.49 -9.26
N ALA A 53 -10.01 -6.61 -10.22
CA ALA A 53 -9.55 -5.24 -10.14
C ALA A 53 -10.46 -4.39 -9.24
N TRP A 54 -9.84 -3.53 -8.43
CA TRP A 54 -10.49 -2.46 -7.69
C TRP A 54 -9.78 -1.15 -8.06
N PRO A 55 -9.99 -0.63 -9.28
CA PRO A 55 -9.13 0.39 -9.87
C PRO A 55 -9.33 1.80 -9.32
N HIS A 56 -10.41 2.05 -8.58
CA HIS A 56 -10.70 3.34 -7.97
C HIS A 56 -11.73 3.22 -6.83
N LEU A 57 -12.15 4.35 -6.26
CA LEU A 57 -13.17 4.41 -5.21
C LEU A 57 -14.42 3.60 -5.61
N ARG A 58 -14.87 2.73 -4.71
CA ARG A 58 -16.04 1.86 -4.90
C ARG A 58 -15.99 0.99 -6.14
N GLN A 59 -14.78 0.58 -6.51
CA GLN A 59 -14.48 -0.48 -7.46
C GLN A 59 -14.75 -0.16 -8.95
N ASN A 60 -15.88 0.39 -9.30
CA ASN A 60 -16.29 0.58 -10.69
C ASN A 60 -16.92 1.97 -10.94
N ASN A 61 -17.16 2.31 -12.19
CA ASN A 61 -17.72 3.60 -12.59
C ASN A 61 -19.15 3.83 -12.08
N GLU A 62 -19.88 2.77 -11.75
CA GLU A 62 -21.19 2.83 -11.12
C GLU A 62 -21.11 3.14 -9.63
N ASN A 63 -19.90 3.12 -9.05
CA ASN A 63 -19.63 3.36 -7.64
C ASN A 63 -20.46 2.48 -6.69
N ASN A 64 -20.75 1.26 -7.08
CA ASN A 64 -21.58 0.37 -6.26
C ASN A 64 -20.79 -0.42 -5.20
N GLY A 65 -19.48 -0.63 -5.39
CA GLY A 65 -18.61 -1.31 -4.43
C GLY A 65 -19.03 -2.76 -4.12
N VAL A 66 -19.76 -3.39 -5.01
CA VAL A 66 -20.28 -4.74 -4.81
C VAL A 66 -19.36 -5.76 -5.46
N VAL A 67 -18.94 -6.74 -4.68
CA VAL A 67 -18.13 -7.86 -5.14
C VAL A 67 -18.72 -9.18 -4.60
N ASP A 68 -18.56 -10.25 -5.35
CA ASP A 68 -19.00 -11.58 -4.96
C ASP A 68 -17.86 -12.34 -4.26
N TYR A 69 -17.42 -11.80 -3.12
CA TYR A 69 -16.40 -12.45 -2.29
C TYR A 69 -16.99 -12.97 -0.99
N LYS A 70 -16.52 -14.13 -0.59
CA LYS A 70 -16.82 -14.67 0.73
C LYS A 70 -15.85 -14.05 1.74
N THR A 71 -16.38 -13.26 2.64
CA THR A 71 -15.64 -12.73 3.79
C THR A 71 -15.92 -13.53 5.04
N PRO A 72 -15.00 -13.58 6.03
CA PRO A 72 -15.27 -14.18 7.32
C PRO A 72 -16.48 -13.54 7.98
N VAL A 73 -17.44 -14.34 8.43
CA VAL A 73 -18.62 -13.86 9.15
C VAL A 73 -18.30 -13.57 10.62
N TYR A 74 -17.36 -14.31 11.19
CA TYR A 74 -16.95 -14.17 12.59
C TYR A 74 -15.48 -13.80 12.68
N ALA A 75 -15.11 -12.95 13.64
CA ALA A 75 -13.72 -12.54 13.87
C ALA A 75 -12.75 -13.70 14.10
N LYS A 76 -13.23 -14.81 14.70
CA LYS A 76 -12.43 -16.03 14.92
C LYS A 76 -12.01 -16.73 13.61
N ASP A 77 -12.72 -16.45 12.51
CA ASP A 77 -12.48 -17.05 11.20
C ASP A 77 -11.61 -16.12 10.32
N ALA A 78 -11.27 -14.92 10.82
CA ALA A 78 -10.37 -14.00 10.16
C ALA A 78 -8.92 -14.32 10.54
N GLU A 79 -8.06 -14.37 9.53
CA GLU A 79 -6.62 -14.54 9.71
C GLU A 79 -5.87 -13.35 9.12
N LEU A 80 -4.79 -12.91 9.80
CA LEU A 80 -3.87 -11.94 9.23
C LEU A 80 -3.07 -12.63 8.11
N TYR A 81 -3.26 -12.14 6.89
CA TYR A 81 -2.59 -12.68 5.72
C TYR A 81 -1.15 -12.16 5.63
N TRP A 82 -1.00 -10.84 5.66
CA TRP A 82 0.28 -10.14 5.75
C TRP A 82 0.06 -8.73 6.33
N ALA A 83 1.14 -8.11 6.74
CA ALA A 83 1.17 -6.71 7.16
C ALA A 83 2.47 -6.07 6.69
N THR A 84 2.37 -4.90 6.07
CA THR A 84 3.51 -4.17 5.54
C THR A 84 3.45 -2.73 6.04
N SER A 85 4.56 -2.26 6.62
CA SER A 85 4.68 -0.87 7.05
C SER A 85 5.00 0.02 5.86
N ILE A 86 4.19 1.05 5.64
CA ILE A 86 4.41 2.09 4.62
C ILE A 86 4.62 3.47 5.24
N GLY A 87 4.86 3.53 6.53
CA GLY A 87 5.11 4.74 7.29
C GLY A 87 4.59 4.63 8.71
N SER A 88 4.94 5.57 9.55
CA SER A 88 4.53 5.65 10.95
C SER A 88 4.34 7.09 11.42
N GLY A 89 3.46 7.27 12.41
CA GLY A 89 3.22 8.54 13.06
C GLY A 89 2.28 9.48 12.31
N TYR A 90 1.94 10.56 12.98
CA TYR A 90 0.96 11.55 12.51
C TYR A 90 1.46 12.31 11.27
N ASP A 91 2.77 12.54 11.18
CA ASP A 91 3.39 13.31 10.09
C ASP A 91 3.41 12.57 8.75
N VAL A 92 3.11 11.28 8.76
CA VAL A 92 3.04 10.47 7.52
C VAL A 92 1.68 10.61 6.83
N ASN A 93 0.75 11.34 7.42
CA ASN A 93 -0.65 11.48 7.02
C ASN A 93 -1.41 10.13 7.00
N ALA A 94 -2.70 10.19 6.90
CA ALA A 94 -3.47 8.97 6.70
C ALA A 94 -3.08 8.31 5.38
N CYS A 95 -2.87 6.99 5.41
CA CYS A 95 -2.65 6.22 4.20
C CYS A 95 -3.85 6.37 3.27
N GLY A 96 -3.59 6.58 1.99
CA GLY A 96 -4.64 6.51 0.98
C GLY A 96 -5.29 5.12 0.99
N CYS A 97 -6.61 5.06 0.79
CA CYS A 97 -7.27 3.78 0.58
C CYS A 97 -6.59 3.06 -0.59
N PRO A 98 -6.28 1.76 -0.47
CA PRO A 98 -5.62 1.05 -1.54
C PRO A 98 -6.55 0.79 -2.72
N ILE A 99 -5.96 0.67 -3.91
CA ILE A 99 -6.60 0.07 -5.08
C ILE A 99 -5.86 -1.20 -5.49
N LEU A 100 -6.55 -2.10 -6.16
CA LEU A 100 -6.02 -3.37 -6.63
C LEU A 100 -6.14 -3.45 -8.15
N VAL A 101 -5.01 -3.62 -8.83
CA VAL A 101 -4.93 -3.76 -10.28
C VAL A 101 -3.86 -4.79 -10.62
N ASP A 102 -4.20 -5.79 -11.41
CA ASP A 102 -3.29 -6.81 -11.94
C ASP A 102 -2.40 -7.45 -10.84
N GLY A 103 -3.01 -7.83 -9.72
CA GLY A 103 -2.30 -8.48 -8.60
C GLY A 103 -1.39 -7.55 -7.79
N ALA A 104 -1.38 -6.26 -8.08
CA ALA A 104 -0.65 -5.26 -7.32
C ALA A 104 -1.60 -4.29 -6.60
N ILE A 105 -1.25 -3.96 -5.38
CA ILE A 105 -1.90 -2.93 -4.58
C ILE A 105 -1.13 -1.62 -4.77
N TYR A 106 -1.86 -0.56 -5.09
CA TYR A 106 -1.32 0.80 -5.13
C TYR A 106 -1.92 1.61 -3.99
N THR A 107 -1.06 2.26 -3.25
CA THR A 107 -1.41 3.13 -2.13
C THR A 107 -0.35 4.21 -1.95
N TYR A 108 -0.62 5.18 -1.10
CA TYR A 108 0.35 6.21 -0.76
C TYR A 108 0.32 6.52 0.73
N SER A 109 1.42 7.08 1.22
CA SER A 109 1.54 7.57 2.59
C SER A 109 2.53 8.74 2.64
N GLY A 110 2.13 9.84 3.27
CA GLY A 110 2.94 11.06 3.29
C GLY A 110 3.24 11.57 1.89
N SER A 111 4.51 11.62 1.52
CA SER A 111 5.00 12.06 0.21
C SER A 111 5.49 10.90 -0.67
N ARG A 112 5.05 9.68 -0.41
CA ARG A 112 5.47 8.51 -1.18
C ARG A 112 4.29 7.70 -1.69
N ILE A 113 4.42 7.18 -2.91
CA ILE A 113 3.51 6.21 -3.51
C ILE A 113 4.18 4.83 -3.54
N TYR A 114 3.38 3.79 -3.36
CA TYR A 114 3.82 2.40 -3.24
C TYR A 114 3.07 1.51 -4.21
N LYS A 115 3.80 0.55 -4.78
CA LYS A 115 3.27 -0.63 -5.46
C LYS A 115 3.64 -1.84 -4.64
N VAL A 116 2.66 -2.59 -4.18
CA VAL A 116 2.83 -3.71 -3.25
C VAL A 116 2.26 -4.96 -3.90
N ASP A 117 2.96 -6.07 -3.79
CA ASP A 117 2.45 -7.37 -4.22
C ASP A 117 1.25 -7.78 -3.36
N ALA A 118 0.11 -8.05 -3.98
CA ALA A 118 -1.13 -8.32 -3.26
C ALA A 118 -1.13 -9.66 -2.51
N ILE A 119 -0.24 -10.58 -2.87
CA ILE A 119 -0.14 -11.91 -2.26
C ILE A 119 0.83 -11.91 -1.09
N SER A 120 2.00 -11.34 -1.28
CA SER A 120 3.07 -11.39 -0.28
C SER A 120 3.11 -10.16 0.64
N GLY A 121 2.52 -9.05 0.21
CA GLY A 121 2.67 -7.76 0.89
C GLY A 121 4.05 -7.12 0.68
N GLU A 122 4.87 -7.64 -0.22
CA GLU A 122 6.18 -7.07 -0.54
C GLU A 122 6.03 -5.73 -1.25
N ILE A 123 6.79 -4.72 -0.82
CA ILE A 123 6.89 -3.45 -1.55
C ILE A 123 7.72 -3.69 -2.81
N LEU A 124 7.07 -3.73 -3.96
CA LEU A 124 7.72 -3.91 -5.25
C LEU A 124 8.43 -2.65 -5.71
N ILE A 125 7.77 -1.52 -5.53
CA ILE A 125 8.28 -0.19 -5.92
C ILE A 125 7.77 0.82 -4.93
N ASP A 126 8.61 1.79 -4.55
CA ASP A 126 8.21 3.01 -3.88
C ASP A 126 8.89 4.21 -4.54
N LYS A 127 8.16 5.31 -4.69
CA LYS A 127 8.66 6.54 -5.33
C LYS A 127 8.22 7.77 -4.54
N PRO A 128 9.00 8.85 -4.58
CA PRO A 128 8.54 10.13 -4.05
C PRO A 128 7.42 10.70 -4.93
N MET A 129 6.46 11.32 -4.27
CA MET A 129 5.49 12.22 -4.90
C MET A 129 6.04 13.65 -4.89
N ASP A 130 5.43 14.55 -5.66
CA ASP A 130 5.85 15.96 -5.74
C ASP A 130 5.87 16.62 -4.35
N HIS A 131 4.86 16.34 -3.55
CA HIS A 131 4.78 16.75 -2.13
C HIS A 131 3.80 15.83 -1.37
N ASN A 132 3.45 16.20 -0.15
CA ASN A 132 2.57 15.40 0.69
C ASN A 132 1.17 15.27 0.10
N SER A 133 0.57 14.11 0.36
CA SER A 133 -0.84 13.90 0.08
C SER A 133 -1.73 14.85 0.89
N SER A 134 -2.96 15.04 0.42
CA SER A 134 -4.00 15.77 1.14
C SER A 134 -4.41 15.04 2.43
N PHE A 135 -5.03 15.75 3.37
CA PHE A 135 -5.71 15.12 4.51
C PHE A 135 -6.91 14.27 4.11
N ALA A 136 -7.47 14.50 2.93
CA ALA A 136 -8.53 13.65 2.41
C ALA A 136 -7.96 12.28 2.03
N ILE A 137 -8.51 11.24 2.62
CA ILE A 137 -8.13 9.85 2.37
C ILE A 137 -8.83 9.39 1.09
N ASN A 138 -8.31 9.84 -0.04
CA ASN A 138 -8.82 9.44 -1.33
C ASN A 138 -7.99 8.28 -1.89
N PRO A 139 -8.60 7.20 -2.41
CA PRO A 139 -7.83 6.18 -3.10
C PRO A 139 -7.16 6.78 -4.34
N PRO A 140 -6.02 6.24 -4.77
CA PRO A 140 -5.54 6.44 -6.12
C PRO A 140 -6.59 6.00 -7.13
N THR A 141 -6.46 6.44 -8.37
CA THR A 141 -7.29 5.96 -9.47
C THR A 141 -6.39 5.38 -10.55
N TYR A 142 -6.72 4.20 -11.03
CA TYR A 142 -6.05 3.58 -12.17
C TYR A 142 -6.87 3.78 -13.43
N ALA A 143 -6.22 4.22 -14.50
CA ALA A 143 -6.78 4.20 -15.84
C ALA A 143 -5.67 4.17 -16.91
N ASN A 144 -5.84 3.39 -17.95
CA ASN A 144 -4.96 3.35 -19.13
C ASN A 144 -3.46 3.22 -18.81
N GLY A 145 -3.10 2.36 -17.85
CA GLY A 145 -1.70 2.16 -17.46
C GLY A 145 -1.12 3.26 -16.57
N MET A 146 -1.95 4.15 -16.06
CA MET A 146 -1.54 5.25 -15.19
C MET A 146 -2.20 5.16 -13.81
N ILE A 147 -1.50 5.64 -12.81
CA ILE A 147 -2.01 5.85 -11.46
C ILE A 147 -2.09 7.35 -11.19
N PHE A 148 -3.26 7.83 -10.81
CA PHE A 148 -3.51 9.24 -10.47
C PHE A 148 -3.66 9.39 -8.97
N VAL A 149 -2.99 10.39 -8.40
CA VAL A 149 -3.06 10.73 -6.97
C VAL A 149 -3.35 12.21 -6.81
N GLY A 150 -4.32 12.53 -5.96
CA GLY A 150 -4.55 13.90 -5.52
C GLY A 150 -3.62 14.24 -4.34
N LEU A 151 -2.88 15.32 -4.48
CA LEU A 151 -1.97 15.84 -3.46
C LEU A 151 -2.56 17.11 -2.84
N SER A 152 -1.92 17.66 -1.81
CA SER A 152 -2.29 18.97 -1.26
C SER A 152 -2.17 20.08 -2.33
N ASP A 153 -2.64 21.27 -2.01
CA ASP A 153 -2.56 22.47 -2.85
C ASP A 153 -3.14 22.34 -4.27
N GLY A 154 -4.22 21.55 -4.40
CA GLY A 154 -4.92 21.37 -5.69
C GLY A 154 -4.10 20.64 -6.74
N THR A 155 -3.11 19.86 -6.34
CA THR A 155 -2.23 19.15 -7.24
C THR A 155 -2.76 17.76 -7.55
N ILE A 156 -2.64 17.35 -8.82
CA ILE A 156 -2.85 15.97 -9.28
C ILE A 156 -1.56 15.51 -9.93
N GLN A 157 -1.06 14.35 -9.54
CA GLN A 157 0.11 13.73 -10.14
C GLN A 157 -0.27 12.40 -10.77
N ALA A 158 0.23 12.15 -11.97
CA ALA A 158 0.10 10.88 -12.67
C ALA A 158 1.43 10.14 -12.71
N PHE A 159 1.34 8.83 -12.52
CA PHE A 159 2.47 7.91 -12.53
C PHE A 159 2.23 6.80 -13.54
N ASP A 160 3.29 6.27 -14.12
CA ASP A 160 3.24 5.01 -14.85
C ASP A 160 2.93 3.86 -13.87
N ALA A 161 1.92 3.06 -14.16
CA ALA A 161 1.51 1.99 -13.25
C ALA A 161 2.54 0.86 -13.10
N ASN A 162 3.45 0.69 -14.05
CA ASN A 162 4.48 -0.35 -13.98
C ASN A 162 5.69 0.09 -13.18
N THR A 163 6.16 1.32 -13.41
CA THR A 163 7.43 1.82 -12.87
C THR A 163 7.28 2.82 -11.74
N LEU A 164 6.08 3.37 -11.54
CA LEU A 164 5.78 4.51 -10.69
C LEU A 164 6.62 5.75 -11.00
N ASP A 165 7.12 5.88 -12.23
CA ASP A 165 7.75 7.11 -12.67
C ASP A 165 6.68 8.18 -12.89
N SER A 166 6.99 9.42 -12.48
CA SER A 166 6.09 10.56 -12.67
C SER A 166 5.96 10.88 -14.15
N LEU A 167 4.73 10.88 -14.67
CA LEU A 167 4.44 11.19 -16.06
C LEU A 167 4.15 12.69 -16.25
N TRP A 168 3.30 13.24 -15.37
CA TRP A 168 2.93 14.65 -15.38
C TRP A 168 2.36 15.09 -14.03
N ILE A 169 2.35 16.39 -13.82
CA ILE A 169 1.79 17.05 -12.65
C ILE A 169 0.92 18.19 -13.11
N TYR A 170 -0.33 18.20 -12.67
CA TYR A 170 -1.25 19.31 -12.82
C TYR A 170 -1.37 20.06 -11.49
N ARG A 171 -1.38 21.38 -11.55
CA ARG A 171 -1.61 22.24 -10.38
C ARG A 171 -2.74 23.22 -10.68
N ASP A 172 -3.77 23.18 -9.84
CA ASP A 172 -4.82 24.19 -9.91
C ASP A 172 -4.31 25.51 -9.36
N SER A 173 -4.57 26.59 -10.10
CA SER A 173 -4.18 27.94 -9.71
C SER A 173 -4.90 28.45 -8.44
N ILE A 174 -6.05 27.88 -8.10
CA ILE A 174 -6.81 28.22 -6.90
C ILE A 174 -6.23 27.52 -5.67
N GLY A 175 -5.53 26.42 -5.86
CA GLY A 175 -5.06 25.58 -4.77
C GLY A 175 -6.19 24.83 -4.06
N GLY A 176 -5.95 24.45 -2.82
CA GLY A 176 -6.91 23.73 -2.00
C GLY A 176 -6.59 22.25 -1.88
N GLN A 177 -7.52 21.52 -1.30
CA GLN A 177 -7.34 20.07 -1.09
C GLN A 177 -8.36 19.29 -1.92
N PRO A 178 -7.92 18.36 -2.77
CA PRO A 178 -8.83 17.49 -3.48
C PRO A 178 -9.49 16.52 -2.47
N ASN A 179 -10.75 16.80 -2.14
CA ASN A 179 -11.52 16.04 -1.15
C ASN A 179 -12.40 14.96 -1.78
N SER A 180 -12.23 14.70 -3.06
CA SER A 180 -12.92 13.63 -3.79
C SER A 180 -11.94 12.80 -4.58
N SER A 181 -12.28 11.55 -4.79
CA SER A 181 -11.50 10.68 -5.67
C SER A 181 -11.56 11.18 -7.11
N ILE A 182 -10.45 10.95 -7.81
CA ILE A 182 -10.38 11.21 -9.25
C ILE A 182 -11.25 10.17 -9.96
N VAL A 183 -12.07 10.61 -10.87
CA VAL A 183 -12.89 9.77 -11.76
C VAL A 183 -12.32 9.91 -13.16
N TYR A 184 -12.21 8.78 -13.86
CA TYR A 184 -11.70 8.71 -15.23
C TYR A 184 -12.83 8.33 -16.18
#